data_91ba5be301a5c364e573483fa48bf298
#
_entry.id   91ba5be301a5c364e573483fa48bf298
#
_cell.length_a   1.000
_cell.length_b   1.000
_cell.length_c   1.000
_cell.angle_alpha   90.00
_cell.angle_beta   90.00
_cell.angle_gamma   90.00
#
_symmetry.space_group_name_H-M   'P 1'
#
loop_
_entity.id
_entity.type
_entity.pdbx_description
1 polymer ?
#
loop_
_entity_poly.entity_id
_entity_poly.type
_entity_poly.pdbx_seq_one_letter_code
_entity_poly.pdbx_strand_id
1 'polypeptide(L)'
;MTSVTFLPSFKKIEVAEHSTILAAAQKVGIHMNVVCGGIGKCGKCIVYVKTGLVSFDEKKFEKFLSKKEIEDGACLACVTYIESDIQVLIPEPSLVQEQKILIKVSELVMTLSPSVVKYPLQLPPPSLDDPSPDLSRLLWGVEKKRRAKS
;
A
#
# COMPACT_ATOMS: atom_id res chain seq x y z
N MET A 1 -29.95 9.42 -9.58
CA MET A 1 -28.54 9.69 -9.17
C MET A 1 -28.52 9.79 -7.67
N THR A 2 -27.63 9.06 -7.03
CA THR A 2 -27.48 8.96 -5.57
C THR A 2 -26.16 9.56 -5.13
N SER A 3 -26.14 10.22 -3.95
CA SER A 3 -24.94 10.83 -3.42
C SER A 3 -24.28 9.94 -2.36
N VAL A 4 -22.95 9.86 -2.44
CA VAL A 4 -22.15 9.09 -1.48
C VAL A 4 -21.17 10.01 -0.79
N THR A 5 -21.18 9.99 0.54
CA THR A 5 -20.23 10.74 1.36
C THR A 5 -19.31 9.76 2.09
N PHE A 6 -18.01 9.91 1.89
CA PHE A 6 -17.00 9.06 2.50
C PHE A 6 -16.37 9.70 3.74
N LEU A 7 -16.41 8.99 4.86
CA LEU A 7 -15.79 9.38 6.13
C LEU A 7 -14.47 8.61 6.34
N PRO A 8 -13.46 9.21 6.95
CA PRO A 8 -13.40 10.55 7.56
C PRO A 8 -13.02 11.67 6.58
N SER A 9 -12.77 11.38 5.29
CA SER A 9 -12.29 12.37 4.31
C SER A 9 -13.33 13.41 3.89
N PHE A 10 -14.63 13.21 4.21
CA PHE A 10 -15.76 14.04 3.80
C PHE A 10 -15.89 14.25 2.29
N LYS A 11 -15.27 13.40 1.49
CA LYS A 11 -15.41 13.44 0.03
C LYS A 11 -16.81 12.99 -0.37
N LYS A 12 -17.45 13.79 -1.20
CA LYS A 12 -18.81 13.55 -1.71
C LYS A 12 -18.78 13.36 -3.23
N ILE A 13 -19.57 12.43 -3.73
CA ILE A 13 -19.75 12.17 -5.16
C ILE A 13 -21.16 11.74 -5.46
N GLU A 14 -21.63 12.09 -6.65
CA GLU A 14 -22.85 11.57 -7.24
C GLU A 14 -22.53 10.39 -8.15
N VAL A 15 -23.26 9.31 -8.00
CA VAL A 15 -23.09 8.08 -8.79
C VAL A 15 -24.43 7.62 -9.35
N ALA A 16 -24.36 6.79 -10.38
CA ALA A 16 -25.56 6.13 -10.89
C ALA A 16 -26.07 5.11 -9.86
N GLU A 17 -27.36 4.90 -9.84
CA GLU A 17 -28.00 3.83 -9.06
C GLU A 17 -27.36 2.48 -9.40
N HIS A 18 -27.33 1.56 -8.45
CA HIS A 18 -26.67 0.26 -8.56
C HIS A 18 -25.16 0.31 -8.81
N SER A 19 -24.51 1.46 -8.59
CA SER A 19 -23.04 1.51 -8.54
C SER A 19 -22.53 0.86 -7.25
N THR A 20 -21.36 0.21 -7.29
CA THR A 20 -20.74 -0.33 -6.07
C THR A 20 -20.08 0.79 -5.25
N ILE A 21 -20.03 0.62 -3.92
CA ILE A 21 -19.34 1.56 -3.03
C ILE A 21 -17.86 1.68 -3.44
N LEU A 22 -17.22 0.57 -3.87
CA LEU A 22 -15.84 0.58 -4.36
C LEU A 22 -15.65 1.47 -5.58
N ALA A 23 -16.55 1.36 -6.58
CA ALA A 23 -16.47 2.18 -7.79
C ALA A 23 -16.66 3.68 -7.47
N ALA A 24 -17.54 3.99 -6.53
CA ALA A 24 -17.73 5.36 -6.04
C ALA A 24 -16.47 5.90 -5.34
N ALA A 25 -15.81 5.08 -4.48
CA ALA A 25 -14.58 5.44 -3.79
C ALA A 25 -13.43 5.72 -4.77
N GLN A 26 -13.26 4.87 -5.78
CA GLN A 26 -12.24 5.03 -6.82
C GLN A 26 -12.39 6.34 -7.61
N LYS A 27 -13.63 6.72 -7.96
CA LYS A 27 -13.91 7.97 -8.68
C LYS A 27 -13.50 9.24 -7.91
N VAL A 28 -13.51 9.21 -6.57
CA VAL A 28 -13.05 10.33 -5.72
C VAL A 28 -11.57 10.20 -5.29
N GLY A 29 -10.85 9.24 -5.88
CA GLY A 29 -9.44 9.03 -5.58
C GLY A 29 -9.19 8.42 -4.19
N ILE A 30 -10.13 7.60 -3.69
CA ILE A 30 -9.94 6.80 -2.49
C ILE A 30 -9.50 5.41 -2.92
N HIS A 31 -8.26 5.06 -2.63
CA HIS A 31 -7.70 3.76 -2.96
C HIS A 31 -7.93 2.77 -1.82
N MET A 32 -8.82 1.81 -2.07
CA MET A 32 -9.13 0.74 -1.12
C MET A 32 -8.29 -0.50 -1.38
N ASN A 33 -8.02 -1.25 -0.32
CA ASN A 33 -7.28 -2.51 -0.39
C ASN A 33 -8.15 -3.62 -1.01
N VAL A 34 -7.99 -3.87 -2.32
CA VAL A 34 -8.84 -4.79 -3.09
C VAL A 34 -7.99 -5.87 -3.77
N VAL A 35 -7.40 -6.72 -2.97
CA VAL A 35 -6.49 -7.79 -3.44
C VAL A 35 -7.15 -8.77 -4.42
N CYS A 36 -8.46 -8.98 -4.30
CA CYS A 36 -9.21 -9.91 -5.16
C CYS A 36 -9.74 -9.30 -6.45
N GLY A 37 -9.40 -8.05 -6.79
CA GLY A 37 -9.93 -7.38 -7.97
C GLY A 37 -11.42 -7.03 -7.90
N GLY A 38 -12.02 -6.98 -6.71
CA GLY A 38 -13.41 -6.55 -6.54
C GLY A 38 -14.48 -7.66 -6.59
N ILE A 39 -14.07 -8.94 -6.58
CA ILE A 39 -15.01 -10.09 -6.67
C ILE A 39 -15.53 -10.62 -5.33
N GLY A 40 -15.27 -9.93 -4.22
CA GLY A 40 -15.82 -10.29 -2.90
C GLY A 40 -15.18 -11.51 -2.24
N LYS A 41 -13.94 -11.90 -2.60
CA LYS A 41 -13.29 -13.14 -2.11
C LYS A 41 -12.22 -12.93 -1.04
N CYS A 42 -11.78 -11.69 -0.77
CA CYS A 42 -10.66 -11.45 0.15
C CYS A 42 -11.03 -10.78 1.48
N GLY A 43 -12.22 -10.18 1.61
CA GLY A 43 -12.67 -9.50 2.82
C GLY A 43 -11.85 -8.26 3.20
N LYS A 44 -11.03 -7.67 2.30
CA LYS A 44 -10.15 -6.53 2.64
C LYS A 44 -10.80 -5.16 2.46
N CYS A 45 -11.91 -5.07 1.71
CA CYS A 45 -12.62 -3.83 1.42
C CYS A 45 -13.82 -3.61 2.36
N ILE A 46 -13.67 -3.89 3.65
CA ILE A 46 -14.73 -3.71 4.64
C ILE A 46 -14.97 -2.21 4.85
N VAL A 47 -16.22 -1.80 4.83
CA VAL A 47 -16.67 -0.44 5.12
C VAL A 47 -17.93 -0.49 5.99
N TYR A 48 -18.26 0.62 6.65
CA TYR A 48 -19.45 0.73 7.48
C TYR A 48 -20.41 1.76 6.88
N VAL A 49 -21.60 1.33 6.53
CA VAL A 49 -22.69 2.22 6.10
C VAL A 49 -23.33 2.81 7.34
N LYS A 50 -23.26 4.13 7.50
CA LYS A 50 -23.82 4.85 8.65
C LYS A 50 -25.26 5.30 8.42
N THR A 51 -25.56 5.68 7.19
CA THR A 51 -26.92 6.13 6.80
C THR A 51 -27.20 5.71 5.37
N GLY A 52 -28.48 5.52 5.05
CA GLY A 52 -28.96 5.19 3.73
C GLY A 52 -29.17 3.70 3.48
N LEU A 53 -29.62 3.36 2.27
CA LEU A 53 -29.95 2.00 1.86
C LEU A 53 -28.92 1.47 0.87
N VAL A 54 -28.52 0.24 1.10
CA VAL A 54 -27.61 -0.52 0.22
C VAL A 54 -28.16 -1.93 0.00
N SER A 55 -27.86 -2.50 -1.14
CA SER A 55 -28.24 -3.85 -1.52
C SER A 55 -26.99 -4.73 -1.61
N PHE A 56 -27.06 -5.91 -1.02
CA PHE A 56 -25.96 -6.87 -1.02
C PHE A 56 -26.43 -8.31 -0.84
N ASP A 57 -25.58 -9.27 -1.17
CA ASP A 57 -25.82 -10.70 -0.96
C ASP A 57 -25.17 -11.14 0.37
N GLU A 58 -25.99 -11.38 1.39
CA GLU A 58 -25.55 -11.76 2.74
C GLU A 58 -24.65 -13.00 2.74
N LYS A 59 -24.89 -13.96 1.88
CA LYS A 59 -24.09 -15.20 1.78
C LYS A 59 -22.63 -14.97 1.45
N LYS A 60 -22.32 -13.84 0.79
CA LYS A 60 -20.95 -13.45 0.47
C LYS A 60 -20.22 -12.85 1.66
N PHE A 61 -20.96 -12.35 2.64
CA PHE A 61 -20.41 -11.64 3.81
C PHE A 61 -20.14 -12.55 4.99
N GLU A 62 -20.92 -13.62 5.17
CA GLU A 62 -20.83 -14.55 6.31
C GLU A 62 -19.42 -15.15 6.51
N LYS A 63 -18.60 -15.20 5.46
CA LYS A 63 -17.22 -15.68 5.53
C LYS A 63 -16.23 -14.68 6.15
N PHE A 64 -16.57 -13.40 6.14
CA PHE A 64 -15.64 -12.31 6.47
C PHE A 64 -16.15 -11.41 7.59
N LEU A 65 -17.45 -11.36 7.81
CA LEU A 65 -18.13 -10.52 8.78
C LEU A 65 -19.02 -11.38 9.69
N SER A 66 -18.98 -11.10 10.96
CA SER A 66 -19.91 -11.67 11.93
C SER A 66 -21.30 -11.04 11.76
N LYS A 67 -22.35 -11.73 12.20
CA LYS A 67 -23.72 -11.19 12.16
C LYS A 67 -23.83 -9.83 12.85
N LYS A 68 -23.13 -9.66 13.98
CA LYS A 68 -23.12 -8.40 14.73
C LYS A 68 -22.49 -7.26 13.93
N GLU A 69 -21.41 -7.52 13.21
CA GLU A 69 -20.79 -6.50 12.36
C GLU A 69 -21.69 -6.09 11.19
N ILE A 70 -22.44 -7.04 10.61
CA ILE A 70 -23.41 -6.76 9.55
C ILE A 70 -24.57 -5.89 10.11
N GLU A 71 -25.04 -6.18 11.31
CA GLU A 71 -26.06 -5.37 12.01
C GLU A 71 -25.54 -3.94 12.30
N ASP A 72 -24.23 -3.80 12.59
CA ASP A 72 -23.56 -2.51 12.78
C ASP A 72 -23.31 -1.75 11.45
N GLY A 73 -23.76 -2.30 10.33
CA GLY A 73 -23.63 -1.71 8.99
C GLY A 73 -22.36 -2.03 8.25
N ALA A 74 -21.59 -3.03 8.70
CA ALA A 74 -20.40 -3.47 7.96
C ALA A 74 -20.77 -4.20 6.67
N CYS A 75 -20.10 -3.87 5.59
CA CYS A 75 -20.26 -4.53 4.30
C CYS A 75 -18.97 -4.54 3.48
N LEU A 76 -18.93 -5.32 2.40
CA LEU A 76 -17.82 -5.35 1.47
C LEU A 76 -18.08 -4.36 0.33
N ALA A 77 -17.31 -3.28 0.26
CA ALA A 77 -17.49 -2.20 -0.71
C ALA A 77 -17.54 -2.66 -2.18
N CYS A 78 -16.88 -3.77 -2.52
CA CYS A 78 -16.80 -4.26 -3.89
C CYS A 78 -18.05 -4.99 -4.39
N VAL A 79 -18.91 -5.50 -3.50
CA VAL A 79 -20.11 -6.26 -3.82
C VAL A 79 -21.38 -5.70 -3.15
N THR A 80 -21.30 -4.48 -2.66
CA THR A 80 -22.44 -3.73 -2.09
C THR A 80 -22.82 -2.62 -3.06
N TYR A 81 -24.10 -2.59 -3.43
CA TYR A 81 -24.69 -1.64 -4.37
C TYR A 81 -25.42 -0.53 -3.64
N ILE A 82 -25.33 0.66 -4.20
CA ILE A 82 -25.91 1.88 -3.64
C ILE A 82 -27.33 2.06 -4.15
N GLU A 83 -28.30 2.15 -3.25
CA GLU A 83 -29.73 2.30 -3.58
C GLU A 83 -30.27 3.70 -3.23
N SER A 84 -29.66 4.40 -2.27
CA SER A 84 -30.05 5.75 -1.85
C SER A 84 -28.82 6.59 -1.52
N ASP A 85 -29.05 7.82 -1.07
CA ASP A 85 -27.97 8.65 -0.51
C ASP A 85 -27.39 7.98 0.74
N ILE A 86 -26.07 7.74 0.74
CA ILE A 86 -25.40 7.02 1.80
C ILE A 86 -24.21 7.79 2.38
N GLN A 87 -23.92 7.50 3.66
CA GLN A 87 -22.67 7.87 4.30
C GLN A 87 -21.90 6.61 4.66
N VAL A 88 -20.65 6.54 4.22
CA VAL A 88 -19.79 5.38 4.36
C VAL A 88 -18.54 5.74 5.15
N LEU A 89 -18.29 5.03 6.24
CA LEU A 89 -17.06 5.11 6.98
C LEU A 89 -16.08 4.05 6.46
N ILE A 90 -14.92 4.49 6.02
CA ILE A 90 -13.84 3.60 5.56
C ILE A 90 -12.81 3.49 6.69
N PRO A 91 -12.65 2.31 7.31
CA PRO A 91 -11.64 2.10 8.33
C PRO A 91 -10.24 2.05 7.71
N GLU A 92 -9.21 2.47 8.46
CA GLU A 92 -7.81 2.50 7.99
C GLU A 92 -7.30 1.16 7.39
N PRO A 93 -7.62 -0.02 7.96
CA PRO A 93 -7.16 -1.29 7.37
C PRO A 93 -7.70 -1.57 5.97
N SER A 94 -8.80 -0.92 5.57
CA SER A 94 -9.42 -1.06 4.24
C SER A 94 -8.86 -0.10 3.20
N LEU A 95 -8.03 0.86 3.61
CA LEU A 95 -7.31 1.77 2.73
C LEU A 95 -5.96 1.19 2.33
N VAL A 96 -5.54 1.48 1.10
CA VAL A 96 -4.15 1.25 0.71
C VAL A 96 -3.29 2.24 1.51
N GLN A 97 -2.52 1.74 2.45
CA GLN A 97 -1.56 2.57 3.15
C GLN A 97 -0.48 2.97 2.15
N GLU A 98 -0.36 4.25 1.88
CA GLU A 98 0.83 4.77 1.23
C GLU A 98 2.03 4.39 2.10
N GLN A 99 2.95 3.64 1.53
CA GLN A 99 4.22 3.35 2.21
C GLN A 99 4.92 4.69 2.42
N LYS A 100 4.78 5.27 3.61
CA LYS A 100 5.56 6.43 4.02
C LYS A 100 7.01 5.96 4.15
N ILE A 101 7.75 6.08 3.05
CA ILE A 101 9.21 6.01 3.12
C ILE A 101 9.62 7.15 4.05
N LEU A 102 10.19 6.81 5.18
CA LEU A 102 10.74 7.78 6.13
C LEU A 102 11.91 8.52 5.46
N ILE A 103 11.59 9.60 4.75
CA ILE A 103 12.57 10.45 4.04
C ILE A 103 13.31 11.36 5.04
N LYS A 104 12.73 11.60 6.22
CA LYS A 104 13.36 12.35 7.30
C LYS A 104 13.66 11.41 8.47
N VAL A 105 14.87 10.89 8.47
CA VAL A 105 15.50 10.42 9.71
C VAL A 105 15.89 11.70 10.46
N SER A 106 15.21 12.01 11.56
CA SER A 106 15.72 12.99 12.52
C SER A 106 17.16 12.56 12.83
N GLU A 107 18.08 13.53 12.84
CA GLU A 107 19.52 13.33 13.10
C GLU A 107 19.75 12.69 14.48
N LEU A 108 19.44 11.43 14.61
CA LEU A 108 20.00 10.59 15.65
C LEU A 108 21.45 10.37 15.22
N VAL A 109 22.38 10.99 15.92
CA VAL A 109 23.80 10.72 15.82
C VAL A 109 24.04 9.27 16.28
N MET A 110 23.72 8.34 15.41
CA MET A 110 24.07 6.93 15.58
C MET A 110 25.38 6.71 14.85
N THR A 111 26.40 6.28 15.57
CA THR A 111 27.63 5.78 14.96
C THR A 111 27.28 4.51 14.20
N LEU A 112 27.00 4.66 12.91
CA LEU A 112 26.67 3.53 12.04
C LEU A 112 27.95 2.71 11.80
N SER A 113 27.96 1.47 12.28
CA SER A 113 28.96 0.46 11.95
C SER A 113 28.32 -0.60 11.04
N PRO A 114 28.21 -0.35 9.73
CA PRO A 114 27.54 -1.25 8.82
C PRO A 114 28.38 -2.53 8.62
N SER A 115 27.70 -3.68 8.65
CA SER A 115 28.33 -4.99 8.36
C SER A 115 28.81 -5.12 6.90
N VAL A 116 28.26 -4.28 6.01
CA VAL A 116 28.60 -4.25 4.59
C VAL A 116 29.00 -2.84 4.20
N VAL A 117 30.17 -2.71 3.59
CA VAL A 117 30.72 -1.42 3.14
C VAL A 117 30.98 -1.47 1.64
N LYS A 118 30.58 -0.42 0.91
CA LYS A 118 30.88 -0.26 -0.52
C LYS A 118 32.15 0.54 -0.72
N TYR A 119 33.07 0.00 -1.51
CA TYR A 119 34.29 0.68 -1.93
C TYR A 119 34.21 0.99 -3.44
N PRO A 120 34.09 2.25 -3.87
CA PRO A 120 34.26 2.61 -5.26
C PRO A 120 35.75 2.47 -5.60
N LEU A 121 36.07 1.59 -6.55
CA LEU A 121 37.43 1.32 -7.00
C LEU A 121 37.61 1.79 -8.45
N GLN A 122 38.72 2.42 -8.73
CA GLN A 122 39.21 2.68 -10.08
C GLN A 122 40.44 1.80 -10.28
N LEU A 123 40.32 0.78 -11.12
CA LEU A 123 41.39 -0.14 -11.43
C LEU A 123 41.96 0.22 -12.80
N PRO A 124 43.29 0.19 -12.98
CA PRO A 124 43.88 0.36 -14.30
C PRO A 124 43.43 -0.76 -15.25
N PRO A 125 43.27 -0.51 -16.54
CA PRO A 125 42.93 -1.56 -17.50
C PRO A 125 44.03 -2.62 -17.55
N PRO A 126 43.72 -3.88 -17.90
CA PRO A 126 44.74 -4.91 -18.10
C PRO A 126 45.67 -4.51 -19.27
N SER A 127 46.95 -4.82 -19.12
CA SER A 127 47.96 -4.59 -20.15
C SER A 127 48.81 -5.84 -20.35
N LEU A 128 49.54 -5.89 -21.45
CA LEU A 128 50.47 -7.01 -21.71
C LEU A 128 51.64 -7.06 -20.71
N ASP A 129 51.98 -5.92 -20.10
CA ASP A 129 53.04 -5.81 -19.08
C ASP A 129 52.55 -6.19 -17.68
N ASP A 130 51.21 -6.19 -17.45
CA ASP A 130 50.58 -6.62 -16.20
C ASP A 130 49.48 -7.65 -16.49
N PRO A 131 49.85 -8.94 -16.60
CA PRO A 131 48.91 -10.03 -16.87
C PRO A 131 48.17 -10.51 -15.62
N SER A 132 48.12 -9.73 -14.54
CA SER A 132 47.45 -10.12 -13.28
C SER A 132 45.96 -10.45 -13.48
N PRO A 133 45.46 -11.53 -12.89
CA PRO A 133 44.05 -11.88 -12.93
C PRO A 133 43.16 -10.77 -12.33
N ASP A 134 41.97 -10.58 -12.89
CA ASP A 134 41.01 -9.54 -12.44
C ASP A 134 40.71 -9.60 -10.94
N LEU A 135 40.61 -10.81 -10.38
CA LEU A 135 40.40 -11.00 -8.94
C LEU A 135 41.55 -10.42 -8.11
N SER A 136 42.78 -10.67 -8.50
CA SER A 136 43.97 -10.17 -7.79
C SER A 136 44.04 -8.64 -7.83
N ARG A 137 43.71 -8.05 -8.96
CA ARG A 137 43.63 -6.60 -9.15
C ARG A 137 42.54 -5.97 -8.30
N LEU A 138 41.38 -6.62 -8.23
CA LEU A 138 40.26 -6.19 -7.39
C LEU A 138 40.67 -6.22 -5.90
N LEU A 139 41.20 -7.33 -5.42
CA LEU A 139 41.64 -7.50 -4.03
C LEU A 139 42.69 -6.46 -3.64
N TRP A 140 43.69 -6.23 -4.51
CA TRP A 140 44.68 -5.19 -4.30
C TRP A 140 44.05 -3.79 -4.19
N GLY A 141 43.10 -3.47 -5.06
CA GLY A 141 42.38 -2.21 -5.03
C GLY A 141 41.57 -2.01 -3.74
N VAL A 142 40.90 -3.06 -3.24
CA VAL A 142 40.17 -3.04 -1.96
C VAL A 142 41.13 -2.83 -0.78
N GLU A 143 42.23 -3.56 -0.73
CA GLU A 143 43.25 -3.43 0.35
C GLU A 143 43.86 -2.04 0.40
N LYS A 144 44.24 -1.49 -0.75
CA LYS A 144 44.77 -0.13 -0.86
C LYS A 144 43.81 0.91 -0.31
N LYS A 145 42.49 0.78 -0.66
CA LYS A 145 41.45 1.70 -0.21
C LYS A 145 41.14 1.55 1.28
N ARG A 146 41.25 0.34 1.82
CA ARG A 146 41.03 0.06 3.25
C ARG A 146 42.14 0.69 4.11
N ARG A 147 43.38 0.59 3.68
CA ARG A 147 44.55 1.21 4.37
C ARG A 147 44.51 2.75 4.34
N ALA A 148 43.95 3.34 3.30
CA ALA A 148 43.83 4.80 3.19
C ALA A 148 42.71 5.41 4.07
N LYS A 149 41.86 4.58 4.67
CA LYS A 149 40.79 5.01 5.59
C LYS A 149 41.07 4.76 7.07
N SER A 150 42.17 4.07 7.38
CA SER A 150 42.67 3.83 8.72
C SER A 150 43.68 4.89 9.12
#